data_e74dd02e0ce823a1cf35aebabde0c383
#
_entry.id   e74dd02e0ce823a1cf35aebabde0c383
#
_cell.length_a   1.000
_cell.length_b   1.000
_cell.length_c   1.000
_cell.angle_alpha   90.00
_cell.angle_beta   90.00
_cell.angle_gamma   90.00
#
_symmetry.space_group_name_H-M   'P 1'
#
loop_
_entity.id
_entity.type
_entity.pdbx_description
1 polymer ?
#
loop_
_entity_poly.entity_id
_entity_poly.type
_entity_poly.pdbx_seq_one_letter_code
_entity_poly.pdbx_strand_id
1 'polypeptide(L)'
;MPETSTAKKGLEGVVAASTRISHVDGQAGRLIIAGYPLEEIAGKATYEEVSFACWKAGLGQTPPLPTQSEYESLTSELAEMRRVPDATITLLQSAWKTPAMDAVRMGASVLSLSDSAVEDESVEKNFERAKRLTAQLPVIVAMHDRFRRSLNLVPPKADLDRASNFLYMLNDRIPAPEVAKALDTYWTTVIDHGMNASTFTARVIASTQSDMYPAITGAIGALKGPLHG
;
A
#
# COMPACT_ATOMS: atom_id res chain seq x y z
N MET A 1 -35.12 -1.45 37.11
CA MET A 1 -33.87 -0.70 36.82
C MET A 1 -33.40 -1.16 35.48
N PRO A 2 -33.23 -0.30 34.45
CA PRO A 2 -32.67 -0.76 33.18
C PRO A 2 -31.19 -1.14 33.44
N GLU A 3 -30.80 -2.32 32.98
CA GLU A 3 -29.42 -2.76 32.96
C GLU A 3 -28.57 -1.72 32.22
N THR A 4 -27.64 -1.09 32.91
CA THR A 4 -26.62 -0.24 32.28
C THR A 4 -25.74 -1.15 31.45
N SER A 5 -26.01 -1.22 30.15
CA SER A 5 -25.10 -1.79 29.17
C SER A 5 -23.76 -1.07 29.31
N THR A 6 -22.79 -1.72 29.94
CA THR A 6 -21.40 -1.25 29.96
C THR A 6 -20.88 -1.37 28.53
N ALA A 7 -20.86 -0.26 27.82
CA ALA A 7 -20.26 -0.19 26.48
C ALA A 7 -18.82 -0.69 26.58
N LYS A 8 -18.49 -1.75 25.84
CA LYS A 8 -17.12 -2.28 25.76
C LYS A 8 -16.20 -1.16 25.25
N LYS A 9 -15.06 -0.95 25.91
CA LYS A 9 -14.05 0.00 25.45
C LYS A 9 -13.34 -0.59 24.21
N GLY A 10 -13.64 -0.04 23.03
CA GLY A 10 -13.06 -0.48 21.77
C GLY A 10 -13.79 -1.68 21.14
N LEU A 11 -13.16 -2.27 20.13
CA LEU A 11 -13.71 -3.37 19.31
C LEU A 11 -13.09 -4.74 19.66
N GLU A 12 -12.45 -4.90 20.80
CA GLU A 12 -11.87 -6.17 21.22
C GLU A 12 -12.94 -7.27 21.30
N GLY A 13 -12.71 -8.37 20.59
CA GLY A 13 -13.65 -9.49 20.50
C GLY A 13 -14.90 -9.23 19.65
N VAL A 14 -14.98 -8.09 18.95
CA VAL A 14 -16.08 -7.78 18.01
C VAL A 14 -15.62 -8.10 16.58
N VAL A 15 -16.38 -8.94 15.88
CA VAL A 15 -16.18 -9.18 14.45
C VAL A 15 -16.71 -7.96 13.69
N ALA A 16 -15.81 -7.07 13.28
CA ALA A 16 -16.16 -5.84 12.58
C ALA A 16 -16.43 -6.07 11.08
N ALA A 17 -15.71 -7.02 10.46
CA ALA A 17 -15.90 -7.39 9.07
C ALA A 17 -15.18 -8.72 8.77
N SER A 18 -15.51 -9.34 7.62
CA SER A 18 -14.77 -10.47 7.05
C SER A 18 -13.86 -10.00 5.90
N THR A 19 -12.77 -10.71 5.68
CA THR A 19 -11.86 -10.52 4.53
C THR A 19 -11.74 -11.80 3.72
N ARG A 20 -11.47 -11.65 2.42
CA ARG A 20 -11.13 -12.76 1.51
C ARG A 20 -9.65 -12.76 1.13
N ILE A 21 -8.92 -11.70 1.54
CA ILE A 21 -7.54 -11.48 1.10
C ILE A 21 -6.58 -12.33 1.91
N SER A 22 -6.79 -12.41 3.23
CA SER A 22 -5.89 -13.19 4.09
C SER A 22 -6.62 -13.92 5.21
N HIS A 23 -5.95 -14.93 5.75
CA HIS A 23 -6.37 -15.64 6.93
C HIS A 23 -5.20 -15.78 7.91
N VAL A 24 -5.43 -15.36 9.15
CA VAL A 24 -4.43 -15.41 10.23
C VAL A 24 -4.89 -16.45 11.27
N ASP A 25 -4.12 -17.50 11.45
CA ASP A 25 -4.24 -18.42 12.58
C ASP A 25 -3.07 -18.18 13.55
N GLY A 26 -3.31 -17.30 14.52
CA GLY A 26 -2.29 -16.93 15.50
C GLY A 26 -1.87 -18.08 16.43
N GLN A 27 -2.72 -19.10 16.64
CA GLN A 27 -2.39 -20.25 17.48
C GLN A 27 -1.47 -21.22 16.75
N ALA A 28 -1.73 -21.45 15.47
CA ALA A 28 -0.90 -22.32 14.63
C ALA A 28 0.31 -21.56 14.03
N GLY A 29 0.42 -20.23 14.21
CA GLY A 29 1.47 -19.42 13.60
C GLY A 29 1.37 -19.39 12.07
N ARG A 30 0.16 -19.45 11.51
CA ARG A 30 -0.08 -19.48 10.06
C ARG A 30 -0.63 -18.17 9.54
N LEU A 31 -0.04 -17.71 8.43
CA LEU A 31 -0.57 -16.63 7.61
C LEU A 31 -0.78 -17.16 6.18
N ILE A 32 -2.01 -16.98 5.67
CA ILE A 32 -2.38 -17.30 4.28
C ILE A 32 -2.73 -15.96 3.61
N ILE A 33 -2.13 -15.68 2.47
CA ILE A 33 -2.34 -14.45 1.69
C ILE A 33 -2.85 -14.85 0.31
N ALA A 34 -4.01 -14.34 -0.09
CA ALA A 34 -4.65 -14.64 -1.38
C ALA A 34 -4.77 -16.15 -1.68
N GLY A 35 -4.90 -16.99 -0.64
CA GLY A 35 -4.98 -18.44 -0.75
C GLY A 35 -3.64 -19.17 -0.66
N TYR A 36 -2.51 -18.45 -0.59
CA TYR A 36 -1.17 -19.04 -0.49
C TYR A 36 -0.64 -18.98 0.94
N PRO A 37 -0.13 -20.08 1.52
CA PRO A 37 0.66 -20.02 2.74
C PRO A 37 1.87 -19.07 2.56
N LEU A 38 2.19 -18.29 3.60
CA LEU A 38 3.28 -17.32 3.53
C LEU A 38 4.61 -17.95 3.09
N GLU A 39 4.89 -19.17 3.54
CA GLU A 39 6.12 -19.94 3.25
C GLU A 39 6.23 -20.33 1.76
N GLU A 40 5.11 -20.33 1.04
CA GLU A 40 5.08 -20.65 -0.38
C GLU A 40 5.39 -19.42 -1.26
N ILE A 41 5.17 -18.22 -0.76
CA ILE A 41 5.35 -16.97 -1.52
C ILE A 41 6.57 -16.17 -1.05
N ALA A 42 6.94 -16.23 0.23
CA ALA A 42 8.06 -15.47 0.78
C ALA A 42 9.39 -15.81 0.06
N GLY A 43 9.99 -14.79 -0.56
CA GLY A 43 11.23 -14.94 -1.32
C GLY A 43 11.12 -15.70 -2.65
N LYS A 44 9.95 -16.23 -2.99
CA LYS A 44 9.69 -16.95 -4.25
C LYS A 44 8.84 -16.13 -5.23
N ALA A 45 7.78 -15.49 -4.73
CA ALA A 45 6.98 -14.55 -5.50
C ALA A 45 7.45 -13.12 -5.25
N THR A 46 7.27 -12.24 -6.22
CA THR A 46 7.53 -10.80 -6.09
C THR A 46 6.37 -10.09 -5.41
N TYR A 47 6.62 -8.89 -4.91
CA TYR A 47 5.57 -8.05 -4.34
C TYR A 47 4.44 -7.77 -5.35
N GLU A 48 4.77 -7.57 -6.62
CA GLU A 48 3.79 -7.32 -7.69
C GLU A 48 2.90 -8.54 -7.94
N GLU A 49 3.47 -9.74 -7.97
CA GLU A 49 2.70 -10.99 -8.13
C GLU A 49 1.70 -11.18 -6.99
N VAL A 50 2.16 -10.97 -5.76
CA VAL A 50 1.28 -11.12 -4.58
C VAL A 50 0.26 -9.98 -4.50
N SER A 51 0.62 -8.75 -4.87
CA SER A 51 -0.33 -7.63 -4.99
C SER A 51 -1.45 -7.95 -5.97
N PHE A 52 -1.11 -8.49 -7.15
CA PHE A 52 -2.09 -8.92 -8.15
C PHE A 52 -3.06 -9.95 -7.56
N ALA A 53 -2.52 -10.98 -6.89
CA ALA A 53 -3.34 -12.00 -6.25
C ALA A 53 -4.26 -11.41 -5.17
N CYS A 54 -3.76 -10.49 -4.32
CA CYS A 54 -4.55 -9.81 -3.31
C CYS A 54 -5.70 -8.98 -3.90
N TRP A 55 -5.45 -8.23 -4.97
CA TRP A 55 -6.49 -7.45 -5.63
C TRP A 55 -7.57 -8.34 -6.23
N LYS A 56 -7.20 -9.44 -6.90
CA LYS A 56 -8.14 -10.42 -7.46
C LYS A 56 -8.97 -11.09 -6.35
N ALA A 57 -8.32 -11.50 -5.24
CA ALA A 57 -9.02 -12.05 -4.08
C ALA A 57 -10.02 -11.05 -3.49
N GLY A 58 -9.65 -9.77 -3.41
CA GLY A 58 -10.55 -8.68 -2.97
C GLY A 58 -11.79 -8.57 -3.84
N LEU A 59 -11.68 -8.82 -5.14
CA LEU A 59 -12.79 -8.87 -6.10
C LEU A 59 -13.60 -10.17 -6.05
N GLY A 60 -13.28 -11.08 -5.12
CA GLY A 60 -13.98 -12.37 -4.98
C GLY A 60 -13.57 -13.42 -6.00
N GLN A 61 -12.45 -13.22 -6.68
CA GLN A 61 -11.87 -14.21 -7.58
C GLN A 61 -10.93 -15.12 -6.79
N THR A 62 -10.76 -16.38 -7.24
CA THR A 62 -9.74 -17.27 -6.69
C THR A 62 -8.52 -17.16 -7.61
N PRO A 63 -7.49 -16.38 -7.23
CA PRO A 63 -6.43 -16.08 -8.17
C PRO A 63 -5.35 -17.16 -8.13
N PRO A 64 -4.89 -17.65 -9.28
CA PRO A 64 -3.49 -18.02 -9.38
C PRO A 64 -2.62 -16.76 -9.30
N LEU A 65 -1.33 -16.92 -9.03
CA LEU A 65 -0.35 -15.87 -9.33
C LEU A 65 -0.45 -15.54 -10.83
N PRO A 66 -0.08 -14.31 -11.24
CA PRO A 66 -0.20 -13.91 -12.62
C PRO A 66 0.63 -14.82 -13.53
N THR A 67 0.13 -15.05 -14.73
CA THR A 67 0.92 -15.61 -15.82
C THR A 67 2.09 -14.67 -16.15
N GLN A 68 3.13 -15.16 -16.83
CA GLN A 68 4.27 -14.35 -17.23
C GLN A 68 3.84 -13.09 -18.01
N SER A 69 2.89 -13.21 -18.93
CA SER A 69 2.37 -12.08 -19.71
C SER A 69 1.61 -11.06 -18.86
N GLU A 70 0.80 -11.52 -17.91
CA GLU A 70 0.10 -10.63 -16.95
C GLU A 70 1.08 -9.92 -16.04
N TYR A 71 2.12 -10.62 -15.58
CA TYR A 71 3.19 -10.05 -14.76
C TYR A 71 3.95 -8.94 -15.49
N GLU A 72 4.38 -9.21 -16.73
CA GLU A 72 5.08 -8.23 -17.57
C GLU A 72 4.21 -7.00 -17.87
N SER A 73 2.93 -7.19 -18.17
CA SER A 73 1.98 -6.09 -18.36
C SER A 73 1.82 -5.27 -17.07
N LEU A 74 1.60 -5.94 -15.95
CA LEU A 74 1.42 -5.28 -14.64
C LEU A 74 2.66 -4.48 -14.23
N THR A 75 3.84 -5.06 -14.35
CA THR A 75 5.10 -4.39 -13.96
C THR A 75 5.39 -3.18 -14.83
N SER A 76 5.11 -3.26 -16.13
CA SER A 76 5.21 -2.13 -17.07
C SER A 76 4.24 -1.02 -16.68
N GLU A 77 2.96 -1.34 -16.44
CA GLU A 77 1.95 -0.36 -16.00
C GLU A 77 2.35 0.32 -14.69
N LEU A 78 2.77 -0.45 -13.69
CA LEU A 78 3.20 0.10 -12.41
C LEU A 78 4.43 0.99 -12.54
N ALA A 79 5.37 0.65 -13.44
CA ALA A 79 6.55 1.46 -13.69
C ALA A 79 6.20 2.83 -14.30
N GLU A 80 5.27 2.86 -15.25
CA GLU A 80 4.75 4.09 -15.86
C GLU A 80 4.00 4.96 -14.85
N MET A 81 3.28 4.35 -13.92
CA MET A 81 2.51 5.04 -12.89
C MET A 81 3.36 5.64 -11.75
N ARG A 82 4.67 5.41 -11.70
CA ARG A 82 5.57 5.93 -10.63
C ARG A 82 5.67 7.45 -10.60
N ARG A 83 5.37 8.13 -11.70
CA ARG A 83 5.44 9.60 -11.72
C ARG A 83 4.36 10.20 -10.80
N VAL A 84 4.80 11.02 -9.85
CA VAL A 84 3.89 11.78 -8.98
C VAL A 84 3.62 13.17 -9.57
N PRO A 85 2.45 13.79 -9.29
CA PRO A 85 2.12 15.15 -9.72
C PRO A 85 3.07 16.19 -9.13
N ASP A 86 3.29 17.29 -9.84
CA ASP A 86 4.11 18.40 -9.37
C ASP A 86 3.60 19.02 -8.06
N ALA A 87 2.28 19.02 -7.85
CA ALA A 87 1.66 19.42 -6.59
C ALA A 87 2.16 18.58 -5.40
N THR A 88 2.32 17.27 -5.59
CA THR A 88 2.88 16.36 -4.57
C THR A 88 4.33 16.71 -4.27
N ILE A 89 5.14 16.99 -5.30
CA ILE A 89 6.56 17.38 -5.13
C ILE A 89 6.66 18.68 -4.33
N THR A 90 5.87 19.68 -4.71
CA THR A 90 5.81 20.99 -4.03
C THR A 90 5.41 20.84 -2.56
N LEU A 91 4.39 20.01 -2.28
CA LEU A 91 3.97 19.69 -0.91
C LEU A 91 5.12 19.07 -0.10
N LEU A 92 5.75 18.03 -0.63
CA LEU A 92 6.82 17.30 0.07
C LEU A 92 8.04 18.19 0.31
N GLN A 93 8.36 19.07 -0.64
CA GLN A 93 9.42 20.08 -0.47
C GLN A 93 9.08 21.04 0.67
N SER A 94 7.84 21.50 0.76
CA SER A 94 7.39 22.37 1.85
C SER A 94 7.35 21.65 3.20
N ALA A 95 7.06 20.36 3.18
CA ALA A 95 6.91 19.48 4.36
C ALA A 95 8.22 18.77 4.76
N TRP A 96 9.39 19.22 4.31
CA TRP A 96 10.65 18.49 4.51
C TRP A 96 11.03 18.24 5.98
N LYS A 97 10.63 19.11 6.92
CA LYS A 97 10.84 18.95 8.36
C LYS A 97 9.76 18.13 9.05
N THR A 98 8.67 17.82 8.36
CA THR A 98 7.53 17.11 8.90
C THR A 98 7.90 15.63 9.16
N PRO A 99 7.39 15.00 10.23
CA PRO A 99 7.55 13.56 10.43
C PRO A 99 7.14 12.76 9.20
N ALA A 100 7.89 11.69 8.87
CA ALA A 100 7.73 10.97 7.62
C ALA A 100 6.29 10.47 7.37
N MET A 101 5.63 9.92 8.38
CA MET A 101 4.25 9.43 8.24
C MET A 101 3.25 10.55 7.95
N ASP A 102 3.46 11.75 8.46
CA ASP A 102 2.60 12.90 8.15
C ASP A 102 2.83 13.38 6.72
N ALA A 103 4.08 13.43 6.26
CA ALA A 103 4.41 13.78 4.88
C ALA A 103 3.82 12.76 3.89
N VAL A 104 3.93 11.46 4.17
CA VAL A 104 3.33 10.40 3.34
C VAL A 104 1.81 10.52 3.30
N ARG A 105 1.16 10.77 4.44
CA ARG A 105 -0.30 10.95 4.52
C ARG A 105 -0.76 12.16 3.70
N MET A 106 -0.08 13.30 3.83
CA MET A 106 -0.39 14.49 3.03
C MET A 106 -0.13 14.25 1.55
N GLY A 107 1.00 13.62 1.21
CA GLY A 107 1.33 13.28 -0.17
C GLY A 107 0.29 12.34 -0.80
N ALA A 108 -0.17 11.32 -0.08
CA ALA A 108 -1.22 10.43 -0.55
C ALA A 108 -2.53 11.17 -0.85
N SER A 109 -2.92 12.12 0.01
CA SER A 109 -4.12 12.93 -0.19
C SER A 109 -4.04 13.80 -1.45
N VAL A 110 -2.89 14.41 -1.72
CA VAL A 110 -2.70 15.30 -2.89
C VAL A 110 -2.73 14.56 -4.22
N LEU A 111 -2.51 13.23 -4.24
CA LEU A 111 -2.59 12.44 -5.47
C LEU A 111 -3.97 12.53 -6.14
N SER A 112 -5.04 12.78 -5.37
CA SER A 112 -6.40 12.96 -5.90
C SER A 112 -6.51 14.12 -6.91
N LEU A 113 -5.69 15.16 -6.77
CA LEU A 113 -5.71 16.32 -7.66
C LEU A 113 -5.36 15.99 -9.12
N SER A 114 -4.71 14.87 -9.37
CA SER A 114 -4.34 14.41 -10.71
C SER A 114 -5.28 13.34 -11.27
N ASP A 115 -6.30 12.94 -10.53
CA ASP A 115 -7.30 11.97 -10.97
C ASP A 115 -8.52 12.70 -11.56
N SER A 116 -8.56 12.84 -12.87
CA SER A 116 -9.68 13.48 -13.56
C SER A 116 -10.98 12.69 -13.50
N ALA A 117 -10.91 11.44 -13.05
CA ALA A 117 -12.06 10.53 -12.90
C ALA A 117 -12.36 10.23 -11.42
N VAL A 118 -12.02 11.13 -10.50
CA VAL A 118 -12.14 10.92 -9.04
C VAL A 118 -13.56 10.55 -8.60
N GLU A 119 -14.59 11.06 -9.30
CA GLU A 119 -15.99 10.78 -9.04
C GLU A 119 -16.47 9.42 -9.63
N ASP A 120 -15.66 8.75 -10.44
CA ASP A 120 -16.02 7.46 -11.03
C ASP A 120 -15.63 6.32 -10.08
N GLU A 121 -16.63 5.75 -9.38
CA GLU A 121 -16.48 4.66 -8.43
C GLU A 121 -16.60 3.26 -9.06
N SER A 122 -16.48 3.15 -10.40
CA SER A 122 -16.44 1.84 -11.06
C SER A 122 -15.29 0.96 -10.56
N VAL A 123 -15.47 -0.35 -10.62
CA VAL A 123 -14.44 -1.33 -10.21
C VAL A 123 -13.16 -1.12 -11.00
N GLU A 124 -13.29 -0.81 -12.28
CA GLU A 124 -12.17 -0.56 -13.20
C GLU A 124 -11.34 0.65 -12.76
N LYS A 125 -11.99 1.76 -12.41
CA LYS A 125 -11.32 2.98 -11.95
C LYS A 125 -10.70 2.80 -10.57
N ASN A 126 -11.39 2.11 -9.68
CA ASN A 126 -10.83 1.79 -8.37
C ASN A 126 -9.62 0.84 -8.48
N PHE A 127 -9.62 -0.09 -9.43
CA PHE A 127 -8.48 -0.94 -9.70
C PHE A 127 -7.28 -0.15 -10.27
N GLU A 128 -7.53 0.81 -11.16
CA GLU A 128 -6.51 1.74 -11.66
C GLU A 128 -5.91 2.59 -10.53
N ARG A 129 -6.76 3.14 -9.63
CA ARG A 129 -6.30 3.89 -8.44
C ARG A 129 -5.46 3.04 -7.51
N ALA A 130 -5.85 1.79 -7.28
CA ALA A 130 -5.08 0.86 -6.44
C ALA A 130 -3.67 0.65 -7.02
N LYS A 131 -3.55 0.41 -8.32
CA LYS A 131 -2.25 0.30 -9.01
C LYS A 131 -1.44 1.59 -8.88
N ARG A 132 -2.06 2.74 -9.13
CA ARG A 132 -1.43 4.06 -9.07
C ARG A 132 -0.91 4.37 -7.66
N LEU A 133 -1.73 4.22 -6.63
CA LEU A 133 -1.33 4.42 -5.23
C LEU A 133 -0.19 3.46 -4.84
N THR A 134 -0.30 2.20 -5.25
CA THR A 134 0.75 1.20 -5.02
C THR A 134 2.08 1.61 -5.67
N ALA A 135 2.05 2.20 -6.86
CA ALA A 135 3.26 2.67 -7.56
C ALA A 135 3.83 3.96 -6.95
N GLN A 136 2.98 4.89 -6.52
CA GLN A 136 3.38 6.26 -6.14
C GLN A 136 3.77 6.41 -4.67
N LEU A 137 3.18 5.63 -3.75
CA LEU A 137 3.50 5.75 -2.32
C LEU A 137 4.98 5.53 -2.00
N PRO A 138 5.69 4.52 -2.55
CA PRO A 138 7.13 4.38 -2.35
C PRO A 138 7.93 5.58 -2.89
N VAL A 139 7.49 6.16 -4.00
CA VAL A 139 8.12 7.35 -4.60
C VAL A 139 8.00 8.55 -3.65
N ILE A 140 6.82 8.76 -3.05
CA ILE A 140 6.60 9.80 -2.03
C ILE A 140 7.54 9.63 -0.85
N VAL A 141 7.69 8.40 -0.35
CA VAL A 141 8.60 8.08 0.76
C VAL A 141 10.05 8.43 0.39
N ALA A 142 10.51 7.98 -0.77
CA ALA A 142 11.87 8.24 -1.23
C ALA A 142 12.15 9.74 -1.45
N MET A 143 11.21 10.48 -2.06
CA MET A 143 11.34 11.92 -2.26
C MET A 143 11.40 12.67 -0.94
N HIS A 144 10.53 12.32 0.03
CA HIS A 144 10.53 12.95 1.34
C HIS A 144 11.85 12.71 2.10
N ASP A 145 12.38 11.49 2.06
CA ASP A 145 13.70 11.20 2.66
C ASP A 145 14.80 12.06 2.06
N ARG A 146 14.83 12.21 0.73
CA ARG A 146 15.82 13.06 0.06
C ARG A 146 15.69 14.53 0.45
N PHE A 147 14.47 15.07 0.53
CA PHE A 147 14.24 16.43 1.02
C PHE A 147 14.71 16.61 2.47
N ARG A 148 14.42 15.66 3.35
CA ARG A 148 14.90 15.68 4.75
C ARG A 148 16.42 15.71 4.86
N ARG A 149 17.10 15.03 3.96
CA ARG A 149 18.56 14.96 3.89
C ARG A 149 19.19 16.06 3.07
N SER A 150 18.39 17.02 2.58
CA SER A 150 18.83 18.13 1.71
C SER A 150 19.55 17.62 0.44
N LEU A 151 19.05 16.53 -0.13
CA LEU A 151 19.58 15.93 -1.36
C LEU A 151 18.68 16.26 -2.56
N ASN A 152 19.27 16.28 -3.74
CA ASN A 152 18.53 16.42 -4.99
C ASN A 152 17.58 15.23 -5.18
N LEU A 153 16.42 15.46 -5.76
CA LEU A 153 15.51 14.37 -6.13
C LEU A 153 16.14 13.49 -7.20
N VAL A 154 15.88 12.18 -7.08
CA VAL A 154 16.23 11.19 -8.08
C VAL A 154 14.92 10.72 -8.71
N PRO A 155 14.73 10.89 -10.03
CA PRO A 155 13.51 10.45 -10.69
C PRO A 155 13.43 8.91 -10.71
N PRO A 156 12.21 8.35 -10.69
CA PRO A 156 12.05 6.90 -10.81
C PRO A 156 12.53 6.42 -12.19
N LYS A 157 13.02 5.19 -12.24
CA LYS A 157 13.40 4.48 -13.46
C LYS A 157 12.37 3.41 -13.80
N ALA A 158 11.95 3.35 -15.07
CA ALA A 158 10.98 2.38 -15.55
C ALA A 158 11.58 0.97 -15.74
N ASP A 159 12.88 0.89 -16.00
CA ASP A 159 13.64 -0.34 -16.22
C ASP A 159 14.06 -1.09 -14.94
N LEU A 160 13.73 -0.55 -13.77
CA LEU A 160 13.97 -1.19 -12.48
C LEU A 160 12.67 -1.78 -11.91
N ASP A 161 12.76 -2.95 -11.26
CA ASP A 161 11.68 -3.46 -10.42
C ASP A 161 11.37 -2.47 -9.27
N ARG A 162 10.28 -2.70 -8.54
CA ARG A 162 9.84 -1.81 -7.46
C ARG A 162 10.89 -1.60 -6.38
N ALA A 163 11.46 -2.69 -5.86
CA ALA A 163 12.41 -2.63 -4.74
C ALA A 163 13.71 -1.96 -5.18
N SER A 164 14.21 -2.32 -6.35
CA SER A 164 15.40 -1.72 -6.96
C SER A 164 15.19 -0.23 -7.22
N ASN A 165 14.03 0.16 -7.76
CA ASN A 165 13.68 1.56 -8.01
C ASN A 165 13.60 2.38 -6.72
N PHE A 166 12.96 1.85 -5.68
CA PHE A 166 12.86 2.52 -4.39
C PHE A 166 14.24 2.79 -3.77
N LEU A 167 15.08 1.76 -3.73
CA LEU A 167 16.46 1.86 -3.21
C LEU A 167 17.33 2.79 -4.06
N TYR A 168 17.15 2.75 -5.39
CA TYR A 168 17.80 3.67 -6.32
C TYR A 168 17.41 5.12 -6.02
N MET A 169 16.12 5.40 -5.87
CA MET A 169 15.64 6.74 -5.56
C MET A 169 16.15 7.27 -4.21
N LEU A 170 16.28 6.41 -3.20
CA LEU A 170 16.83 6.78 -1.89
C LEU A 170 18.32 7.12 -1.97
N ASN A 171 19.11 6.33 -2.69
CA ASN A 171 20.58 6.32 -2.58
C ASN A 171 21.30 6.87 -3.82
N ASP A 172 20.55 7.18 -4.91
CA ASP A 172 21.12 7.63 -6.20
C ASP A 172 22.12 6.65 -6.81
N ARG A 173 21.90 5.37 -6.55
CA ARG A 173 22.69 4.26 -7.11
C ARG A 173 21.82 3.01 -7.23
N ILE A 174 22.07 2.21 -8.26
CA ILE A 174 21.41 0.91 -8.42
C ILE A 174 21.86 -0.01 -7.28
N PRO A 175 20.93 -0.63 -6.53
CA PRO A 175 21.26 -1.54 -5.44
C PRO A 175 21.87 -2.84 -5.96
N ALA A 176 22.57 -3.55 -5.07
CA ALA A 176 22.91 -4.94 -5.33
C ALA A 176 21.63 -5.80 -5.38
N PRO A 177 21.55 -6.80 -6.27
CA PRO A 177 20.34 -7.61 -6.45
C PRO A 177 19.84 -8.26 -5.15
N GLU A 178 20.75 -8.68 -4.27
CA GLU A 178 20.41 -9.32 -3.00
C GLU A 178 19.72 -8.35 -2.04
N VAL A 179 20.09 -7.08 -2.08
CA VAL A 179 19.48 -6.03 -1.23
C VAL A 179 18.06 -5.71 -1.74
N ALA A 180 17.89 -5.61 -3.05
CA ALA A 180 16.57 -5.44 -3.65
C ALA A 180 15.65 -6.64 -3.36
N LYS A 181 16.17 -7.87 -3.52
CA LYS A 181 15.42 -9.10 -3.23
C LYS A 181 15.02 -9.20 -1.76
N ALA A 182 15.91 -8.81 -0.83
CA ALA A 182 15.57 -8.81 0.59
C ALA A 182 14.43 -7.84 0.92
N LEU A 183 14.44 -6.63 0.33
CA LEU A 183 13.37 -5.66 0.50
C LEU A 183 12.05 -6.13 -0.12
N ASP A 184 12.10 -6.67 -1.32
CA ASP A 184 10.94 -7.23 -2.01
C ASP A 184 10.31 -8.37 -1.18
N THR A 185 11.13 -9.30 -0.68
CA THR A 185 10.69 -10.37 0.21
C THR A 185 10.03 -9.82 1.48
N TYR A 186 10.64 -8.82 2.11
CA TYR A 186 10.05 -8.17 3.29
C TYR A 186 8.66 -7.58 2.96
N TRP A 187 8.53 -6.80 1.90
CA TRP A 187 7.25 -6.23 1.50
C TRP A 187 6.20 -7.30 1.19
N THR A 188 6.60 -8.38 0.54
CA THR A 188 5.71 -9.51 0.25
C THR A 188 5.18 -10.15 1.53
N THR A 189 6.03 -10.28 2.56
CA THR A 189 5.63 -10.92 3.83
C THR A 189 4.72 -10.06 4.71
N VAL A 190 4.69 -8.75 4.51
CA VAL A 190 3.86 -7.80 5.29
C VAL A 190 2.71 -7.18 4.49
N ILE A 191 2.44 -7.70 3.29
CA ILE A 191 1.49 -7.09 2.35
C ILE A 191 0.05 -7.07 2.88
N ASP A 192 -0.36 -8.13 3.57
CA ASP A 192 -1.67 -8.25 4.22
C ASP A 192 -1.60 -9.25 5.39
N HIS A 193 -2.23 -8.94 6.49
CA HIS A 193 -2.36 -9.83 7.65
C HIS A 193 -3.73 -9.70 8.33
N GLY A 194 -4.76 -9.39 7.55
CA GLY A 194 -6.15 -9.33 8.00
C GLY A 194 -6.62 -7.93 8.41
N MET A 195 -7.63 -7.89 9.27
CA MET A 195 -8.30 -6.67 9.67
C MET A 195 -7.54 -5.95 10.80
N ASN A 196 -6.57 -5.13 10.45
CA ASN A 196 -5.90 -4.23 11.38
C ASN A 196 -6.60 -2.85 11.45
N ALA A 197 -6.13 -1.96 12.33
CA ALA A 197 -6.75 -0.65 12.55
C ALA A 197 -6.73 0.24 11.30
N SER A 198 -5.68 0.19 10.48
CA SER A 198 -5.62 0.97 9.23
C SER A 198 -6.57 0.43 8.16
N THR A 199 -6.64 -0.88 8.00
CA THR A 199 -7.61 -1.53 7.10
C THR A 199 -9.05 -1.23 7.54
N PHE A 200 -9.33 -1.29 8.84
CA PHE A 200 -10.65 -0.94 9.39
C PHE A 200 -11.00 0.52 9.09
N THR A 201 -10.06 1.46 9.33
CA THR A 201 -10.25 2.88 9.03
C THR A 201 -10.53 3.12 7.55
N ALA A 202 -9.75 2.51 6.64
CA ALA A 202 -9.98 2.61 5.21
C ALA A 202 -11.39 2.12 4.82
N ARG A 203 -11.81 0.98 5.37
CA ARG A 203 -13.14 0.41 5.09
C ARG A 203 -14.27 1.27 5.63
N VAL A 204 -14.12 1.90 6.80
CA VAL A 204 -15.11 2.84 7.33
C VAL A 204 -15.29 4.02 6.38
N ILE A 205 -14.19 4.63 5.91
CA ILE A 205 -14.25 5.75 4.96
C ILE A 205 -14.88 5.29 3.64
N ALA A 206 -14.42 4.18 3.06
CA ALA A 206 -14.97 3.64 1.82
C ALA A 206 -16.46 3.28 1.92
N SER A 207 -16.95 2.87 3.11
CA SER A 207 -18.37 2.54 3.32
C SER A 207 -19.29 3.74 3.20
N THR A 208 -18.78 4.96 3.23
CA THR A 208 -19.53 6.21 3.00
C THR A 208 -19.61 6.59 1.52
N GLN A 209 -19.13 5.74 0.61
CA GLN A 209 -18.98 6.01 -0.82
C GLN A 209 -17.96 7.12 -1.12
N SER A 210 -17.00 7.33 -0.21
CA SER A 210 -15.84 8.18 -0.46
C SER A 210 -14.83 7.42 -1.31
N ASP A 211 -14.13 8.14 -2.19
CA ASP A 211 -13.13 7.55 -3.08
C ASP A 211 -11.92 6.96 -2.33
N MET A 212 -11.02 6.31 -3.07
CA MET A 212 -9.89 5.57 -2.50
C MET A 212 -8.84 6.48 -1.84
N TYR A 213 -8.67 7.74 -2.28
CA TYR A 213 -7.65 8.63 -1.72
C TYR A 213 -7.91 9.01 -0.26
N PRO A 214 -9.12 9.46 0.13
CA PRO A 214 -9.47 9.65 1.54
C PRO A 214 -9.36 8.36 2.37
N ALA A 215 -9.76 7.21 1.80
CA ALA A 215 -9.67 5.93 2.50
C ALA A 215 -8.21 5.56 2.84
N ILE A 216 -7.28 5.67 1.88
CA ILE A 216 -5.86 5.41 2.09
C ILE A 216 -5.22 6.49 2.98
N THR A 217 -5.60 7.76 2.83
CA THR A 217 -5.13 8.85 3.70
C THR A 217 -5.49 8.59 5.16
N GLY A 218 -6.72 8.15 5.43
CA GLY A 218 -7.18 7.78 6.76
C GLY A 218 -6.46 6.54 7.30
N ALA A 219 -6.21 5.54 6.46
CA ALA A 219 -5.44 4.34 6.82
C ALA A 219 -4.01 4.69 7.25
N ILE A 220 -3.32 5.57 6.50
CA ILE A 220 -1.98 6.05 6.86
C ILE A 220 -2.02 6.83 8.18
N GLY A 221 -3.09 7.60 8.41
CA GLY A 221 -3.32 8.29 9.69
C GLY A 221 -3.44 7.33 10.87
N ALA A 222 -4.20 6.25 10.71
CA ALA A 222 -4.31 5.20 11.72
C ALA A 222 -2.98 4.45 11.93
N LEU A 223 -2.26 4.16 10.83
CA LEU A 223 -0.97 3.47 10.87
C LEU A 223 0.10 4.26 11.66
N LYS A 224 0.02 5.59 11.68
CA LYS A 224 0.92 6.45 12.45
C LYS A 224 0.79 6.25 13.96
N GLY A 225 -0.34 5.76 14.45
CA GLY A 225 -0.61 5.64 15.88
C GLY A 225 0.37 4.67 16.57
N PRO A 226 0.89 5.01 17.78
CA PRO A 226 1.90 4.19 18.47
C PRO A 226 1.39 2.81 18.90
N LEU A 227 0.07 2.62 18.96
CA LEU A 227 -0.54 1.31 19.27
C LEU A 227 -0.74 0.44 18.01
N HIS A 228 -0.44 0.95 16.81
CA HIS A 228 -0.59 0.22 15.56
C HIS A 228 0.75 -0.01 14.88
N GLY A 229 1.46 1.06 14.60
CA GLY A 229 2.77 1.02 13.95
C GLY A 229 3.92 1.03 14.92
#